data_1b2ca785bc1e12c1a43f9323572e28d1
#
_entry.id   1b2ca785bc1e12c1a43f9323572e28d1
#
_cell.length_a   1.000
_cell.length_b   1.000
_cell.length_c   1.000
_cell.angle_alpha   90.00
_cell.angle_beta   90.00
_cell.angle_gamma   90.00
#
_symmetry.space_group_name_H-M   'P 1'
#
loop_
_entity.id
_entity.type
_entity.pdbx_description
1 polymer ?
#
loop_
_entity_poly.entity_id
_entity_poly.type
_entity_poly.pdbx_seq_one_letter_code
_entity_poly.pdbx_strand_id
1 'polypeptide(L)'
;MALFFLAFMVAACGGNSSSTPPVISPPPTDEGGSGGNSGPVRLADIEFGKGPTASGQINLLLDIYQPSKSCATNRPTVLFVHGGSFKTGDKYTTLFESMAQATNKKDINFVSINYRLAGDDAVLKPEFQVIADETVAAFPNADPVIINAAVAAIEDTVSALNWMQTNADQYCLDMNRLAYWGSSAGSYTVLNVAYTLDQYNIDRPGPDVVINYWGDLVREADLEFMDAPFLTLHGDADSVVAYQAALDLAAQADIVNVPYSFYTVQEAGHAWSSINIFTLQINGVSILDKTLNFIEAHIVGGTPVYETVSVPG
;
A
#
# COMPACT_ATOMS: atom_id res chain seq x y z
N MET A 1 20.23 -20.35 -4.43
CA MET A 1 20.10 -20.36 -2.97
C MET A 1 20.97 -19.22 -2.46
N ALA A 2 20.45 -18.01 -2.55
CA ALA A 2 21.13 -16.80 -2.07
C ALA A 2 20.28 -16.26 -0.91
N LEU A 3 20.81 -16.40 0.30
CA LEU A 3 20.28 -15.78 1.50
C LEU A 3 20.54 -14.28 1.40
N PHE A 4 19.54 -13.48 1.16
CA PHE A 4 19.62 -12.04 1.33
C PHE A 4 18.89 -11.62 2.60
N PHE A 5 19.63 -10.93 3.46
CA PHE A 5 19.25 -10.49 4.79
C PHE A 5 18.22 -9.36 4.73
N LEU A 6 17.12 -9.53 5.44
CA LEU A 6 16.29 -8.42 5.92
C LEU A 6 17.10 -7.66 7.00
N ALA A 7 18.08 -6.86 6.57
CA ALA A 7 18.91 -6.06 7.45
C ALA A 7 18.20 -4.73 7.75
N PHE A 8 17.29 -4.71 8.72
CA PHE A 8 16.87 -3.47 9.35
C PHE A 8 18.04 -2.91 10.16
N MET A 9 18.89 -2.10 9.53
CA MET A 9 19.88 -1.30 10.26
C MET A 9 19.16 -0.22 11.06
N VAL A 10 19.26 -0.31 12.38
CA VAL A 10 18.92 0.76 13.31
C VAL A 10 19.98 1.85 13.19
N ALA A 11 19.72 2.86 12.38
CA ALA A 11 20.48 4.11 12.45
C ALA A 11 19.94 4.91 13.65
N ALA A 12 20.64 4.84 14.78
CA ALA A 12 20.42 5.70 15.92
C ALA A 12 20.94 7.10 15.60
N CYS A 13 20.05 8.04 15.27
CA CYS A 13 20.32 9.46 15.36
C CYS A 13 19.73 9.99 16.67
N GLY A 14 20.60 10.16 17.67
CA GLY A 14 20.29 10.93 18.86
C GLY A 14 20.19 12.41 18.51
N GLY A 15 19.07 13.00 18.78
CA GLY A 15 18.84 14.45 18.69
C GLY A 15 17.67 14.82 19.59
N ASN A 16 18.00 15.23 20.81
CA ASN A 16 17.04 15.73 21.79
C ASN A 16 16.59 17.14 21.39
N SER A 17 15.34 17.32 20.99
CA SER A 17 14.69 18.64 21.01
C SER A 17 13.22 18.48 21.37
N SER A 18 12.90 18.85 22.59
CA SER A 18 11.54 19.00 23.09
C SER A 18 10.87 20.17 22.37
N SER A 19 9.94 19.87 21.47
CA SER A 19 8.95 20.84 21.01
C SER A 19 7.57 20.19 21.10
N THR A 20 6.73 20.76 21.97
CA THR A 20 5.30 20.48 22.05
C THR A 20 4.68 20.62 20.66
N PRO A 21 3.90 19.64 20.18
CA PRO A 21 3.19 19.79 18.91
C PRO A 21 2.13 20.88 19.03
N PRO A 22 1.92 21.70 17.98
CA PRO A 22 0.82 22.65 17.97
C PRO A 22 -0.52 21.91 17.98
N VAL A 23 -1.42 22.39 18.83
CA VAL A 23 -2.82 21.96 18.85
C VAL A 23 -3.44 22.39 17.52
N ILE A 24 -3.64 21.45 16.62
CA ILE A 24 -4.38 21.70 15.38
C ILE A 24 -5.86 21.53 15.71
N SER A 25 -6.59 22.65 15.64
CA SER A 25 -8.06 22.64 15.69
C SER A 25 -8.62 21.80 14.53
N PRO A 26 -9.69 21.00 14.74
CA PRO A 26 -10.30 20.27 13.65
C PRO A 26 -10.78 21.23 12.56
N PRO A 27 -10.70 20.84 11.29
CA PRO A 27 -11.23 21.66 10.19
C PRO A 27 -12.74 21.82 10.37
N PRO A 28 -13.31 22.95 9.93
CA PRO A 28 -14.74 23.21 10.05
C PRO A 28 -15.54 22.14 9.31
N THR A 29 -16.52 21.56 10.02
CA THR A 29 -17.57 20.74 9.39
C THR A 29 -18.36 21.63 8.46
N ASP A 30 -18.33 21.32 7.17
CA ASP A 30 -19.13 22.01 6.16
C ASP A 30 -20.61 21.64 6.36
N GLU A 31 -21.31 22.48 7.13
CA GLU A 31 -22.76 22.38 7.28
C GLU A 31 -23.45 23.21 6.18
N GLY A 32 -24.07 22.50 5.22
CA GLY A 32 -25.29 22.96 4.58
C GLY A 32 -25.14 23.88 3.37
N GLY A 33 -25.05 23.28 2.19
CA GLY A 33 -25.44 23.91 0.93
C GLY A 33 -26.23 22.92 0.08
N SER A 34 -27.51 23.15 -0.11
CA SER A 34 -28.36 22.37 -1.04
C SER A 34 -28.01 22.71 -2.49
N GLY A 35 -27.01 22.02 -3.02
CA GLY A 35 -26.65 22.02 -4.42
C GLY A 35 -25.97 20.70 -4.69
N GLY A 36 -26.36 19.97 -5.74
CA GLY A 36 -25.80 18.66 -6.06
C GLY A 36 -24.28 18.71 -6.08
N ASN A 37 -23.64 18.05 -5.10
CA ASN A 37 -22.20 18.07 -4.90
C ASN A 37 -21.56 17.16 -5.96
N SER A 38 -21.18 17.71 -7.09
CA SER A 38 -20.61 17.00 -8.25
C SER A 38 -19.07 16.95 -8.22
N GLY A 39 -18.43 17.35 -7.12
CA GLY A 39 -16.97 17.38 -6.97
C GLY A 39 -16.39 16.27 -6.08
N PRO A 40 -15.05 16.12 -6.07
CA PRO A 40 -14.37 15.14 -5.22
C PRO A 40 -14.73 15.31 -3.74
N VAL A 41 -14.88 14.19 -3.04
CA VAL A 41 -15.26 14.12 -1.63
C VAL A 41 -14.30 13.21 -0.87
N ARG A 42 -13.86 13.62 0.31
CA ARG A 42 -13.20 12.76 1.28
C ARG A 42 -14.17 12.39 2.40
N LEU A 43 -14.37 11.10 2.60
CA LEU A 43 -15.05 10.54 3.75
C LEU A 43 -13.96 10.05 4.71
N ALA A 44 -13.73 10.79 5.79
CA ALA A 44 -12.62 10.56 6.70
C ALA A 44 -13.03 9.73 7.91
N ASP A 45 -12.03 9.03 8.47
CA ASP A 45 -12.10 8.34 9.77
C ASP A 45 -13.25 7.32 9.88
N ILE A 46 -13.51 6.61 8.78
CA ILE A 46 -14.48 5.52 8.76
C ILE A 46 -13.88 4.32 9.48
N GLU A 47 -14.54 3.86 10.54
CA GLU A 47 -14.13 2.64 11.24
C GLU A 47 -14.48 1.40 10.42
N PHE A 48 -13.45 0.62 10.03
CA PHE A 48 -13.64 -0.63 9.33
C PHE A 48 -13.49 -1.87 10.21
N GLY A 49 -13.01 -1.68 11.43
CA GLY A 49 -12.84 -2.79 12.38
C GLY A 49 -12.20 -2.38 13.70
N LYS A 50 -11.96 -3.39 14.51
CA LYS A 50 -11.22 -3.29 15.77
C LYS A 50 -9.98 -4.17 15.68
N GLY A 51 -8.81 -3.61 15.95
CA GLY A 51 -7.54 -4.34 16.05
C GLY A 51 -7.28 -4.78 17.48
N PRO A 52 -7.29 -6.08 17.80
CA PRO A 52 -6.93 -6.57 19.13
C PRO A 52 -5.46 -6.24 19.46
N THR A 53 -5.21 -5.83 20.70
CA THR A 53 -3.88 -5.51 21.24
C THR A 53 -3.71 -6.15 22.62
N ALA A 54 -2.49 -6.23 23.13
CA ALA A 54 -2.24 -6.76 24.47
C ALA A 54 -2.96 -5.95 25.58
N SER A 55 -3.24 -4.67 25.34
CA SER A 55 -3.92 -3.78 26.30
C SER A 55 -5.43 -3.60 26.05
N GLY A 56 -5.98 -4.22 24.99
CA GLY A 56 -7.41 -4.09 24.63
C GLY A 56 -7.65 -4.11 23.13
N GLN A 57 -8.23 -3.05 22.59
CA GLN A 57 -8.50 -2.91 21.15
C GLN A 57 -8.30 -1.46 20.69
N ILE A 58 -7.86 -1.27 19.46
CA ILE A 58 -7.83 0.03 18.79
C ILE A 58 -8.83 0.07 17.63
N ASN A 59 -9.30 1.26 17.28
CA ASN A 59 -10.13 1.46 16.09
C ASN A 59 -9.24 1.41 14.85
N LEU A 60 -9.62 0.60 13.89
CA LEU A 60 -9.00 0.57 12.58
C LEU A 60 -9.79 1.49 11.64
N LEU A 61 -9.14 2.51 11.13
CA LEU A 61 -9.77 3.61 10.39
C LEU A 61 -9.28 3.66 8.95
N LEU A 62 -10.17 4.03 8.04
CA LEU A 62 -9.86 4.32 6.64
C LEU A 62 -10.47 5.65 6.20
N ASP A 63 -9.91 6.20 5.12
CA ASP A 63 -10.46 7.34 4.40
C ASP A 63 -10.83 6.91 2.98
N ILE A 64 -11.99 7.36 2.50
CA ILE A 64 -12.40 7.12 1.11
C ILE A 64 -12.43 8.47 0.38
N TYR A 65 -11.65 8.57 -0.69
CA TYR A 65 -11.66 9.69 -1.61
C TYR A 65 -12.43 9.29 -2.86
N GLN A 66 -13.50 10.00 -3.15
CA GLN A 66 -14.41 9.72 -4.26
C GLN A 66 -14.41 10.86 -5.26
N PRO A 67 -14.53 10.58 -6.57
CA PRO A 67 -14.71 11.61 -7.61
C PRO A 67 -15.94 12.49 -7.38
N SER A 68 -16.99 11.93 -6.80
CA SER A 68 -18.21 12.62 -6.40
C SER A 68 -18.94 11.84 -5.31
N LYS A 69 -19.79 12.50 -4.54
CA LYS A 69 -20.56 11.93 -3.43
C LYS A 69 -21.51 10.80 -3.84
N SER A 70 -22.04 10.86 -5.05
CA SER A 70 -22.96 9.85 -5.58
C SER A 70 -22.39 9.17 -6.82
N CYS A 71 -22.80 7.96 -7.06
CA CYS A 71 -22.47 7.19 -8.25
C CYS A 71 -23.74 6.57 -8.84
N ALA A 72 -23.78 6.47 -10.17
CA ALA A 72 -24.80 5.69 -10.87
C ALA A 72 -24.47 4.19 -10.85
N THR A 73 -23.18 3.87 -10.80
CA THR A 73 -22.62 2.52 -10.67
C THR A 73 -21.38 2.60 -9.79
N ASN A 74 -21.01 1.48 -9.15
CA ASN A 74 -19.78 1.39 -8.38
C ASN A 74 -18.57 1.68 -9.27
N ARG A 75 -17.56 2.34 -8.71
CA ARG A 75 -16.34 2.76 -9.43
C ARG A 75 -15.18 1.85 -9.15
N PRO A 76 -14.27 1.65 -10.10
CA PRO A 76 -12.99 1.03 -9.85
C PRO A 76 -12.32 1.64 -8.62
N THR A 77 -11.63 0.84 -7.86
CA THR A 77 -11.15 1.26 -6.54
C THR A 77 -9.66 0.92 -6.37
N VAL A 78 -8.91 1.86 -5.82
CA VAL A 78 -7.54 1.67 -5.33
C VAL A 78 -7.59 1.54 -3.82
N LEU A 79 -7.03 0.46 -3.28
CA LEU A 79 -6.66 0.35 -1.87
C LEU A 79 -5.21 0.80 -1.71
N PHE A 80 -4.97 1.79 -0.89
CA PHE A 80 -3.64 2.30 -0.57
C PHE A 80 -3.24 1.99 0.87
N VAL A 81 -2.02 1.47 1.04
CA VAL A 81 -1.42 1.18 2.35
C VAL A 81 -0.12 1.98 2.50
N HIS A 82 -0.05 2.78 3.56
CA HIS A 82 1.08 3.67 3.81
C HIS A 82 2.34 2.95 4.30
N GLY A 83 3.50 3.56 4.09
CA GLY A 83 4.78 3.14 4.66
C GLY A 83 4.96 3.61 6.10
N GLY A 84 6.17 3.44 6.63
CA GLY A 84 6.55 3.88 7.98
C GLY A 84 7.22 2.78 8.81
N SER A 85 7.81 1.78 8.15
CA SER A 85 8.54 0.67 8.78
C SER A 85 7.72 -0.09 9.83
N PHE A 86 6.39 -0.11 9.69
CA PHE A 86 5.43 -0.65 10.66
C PHE A 86 5.49 0.00 12.05
N LYS A 87 6.19 1.12 12.20
CA LYS A 87 6.37 1.84 13.48
C LYS A 87 5.58 3.15 13.53
N THR A 88 5.40 3.77 12.39
CA THR A 88 4.75 5.08 12.24
C THR A 88 3.97 5.15 10.95
N GLY A 89 3.19 6.21 10.79
CA GLY A 89 2.45 6.50 9.58
C GLY A 89 0.99 6.76 9.88
N ASP A 90 0.30 7.25 8.87
CA ASP A 90 -1.14 7.50 8.92
C ASP A 90 -1.71 7.40 7.51
N LYS A 91 -2.97 7.00 7.40
CA LYS A 91 -3.75 6.96 6.15
C LYS A 91 -3.86 8.33 5.47
N TYR A 92 -3.65 9.40 6.22
CA TYR A 92 -3.74 10.77 5.75
C TYR A 92 -2.39 11.48 5.78
N THR A 93 -1.98 11.98 4.64
CA THR A 93 -1.00 13.04 4.47
C THR A 93 -1.42 13.91 3.28
N THR A 94 -0.90 15.14 3.18
CA THR A 94 -1.16 15.99 2.00
C THR A 94 -0.64 15.36 0.70
N LEU A 95 0.38 14.52 0.78
CA LEU A 95 0.88 13.73 -0.34
C LEU A 95 -0.16 12.70 -0.81
N PHE A 96 -0.71 11.90 0.11
CA PHE A 96 -1.69 10.86 -0.21
C PHE A 96 -3.01 11.49 -0.69
N GLU A 97 -3.40 12.62 -0.12
CA GLU A 97 -4.54 13.39 -0.64
C GLU A 97 -4.31 13.86 -2.09
N SER A 98 -3.09 14.31 -2.43
CA SER A 98 -2.74 14.69 -3.80
C SER A 98 -2.76 13.49 -4.76
N MET A 99 -2.30 12.32 -4.33
CA MET A 99 -2.41 11.05 -5.07
C MET A 99 -3.88 10.67 -5.28
N ALA A 100 -4.69 10.73 -4.23
CA ALA A 100 -6.13 10.46 -4.29
C ALA A 100 -6.86 11.40 -5.24
N GLN A 101 -6.56 12.70 -5.19
CA GLN A 101 -7.14 13.68 -6.12
C GLN A 101 -6.76 13.40 -7.58
N ALA A 102 -5.51 12.98 -7.84
CA ALA A 102 -5.09 12.58 -9.18
C ALA A 102 -5.81 11.30 -9.65
N THR A 103 -5.98 10.32 -8.75
CA THR A 103 -6.74 9.09 -9.00
C THR A 103 -8.21 9.38 -9.29
N ASN A 104 -8.84 10.27 -8.52
CA ASN A 104 -10.23 10.67 -8.72
C ASN A 104 -10.49 11.35 -10.08
N LYS A 105 -9.50 12.02 -10.68
CA LYS A 105 -9.64 12.59 -12.05
C LYS A 105 -9.85 11.52 -13.12
N LYS A 106 -9.54 10.26 -12.83
CA LYS A 106 -9.78 9.10 -13.70
C LYS A 106 -11.07 8.34 -13.36
N ASP A 107 -11.95 8.94 -12.55
CA ASP A 107 -13.18 8.32 -12.02
C ASP A 107 -12.94 7.04 -11.23
N ILE A 108 -11.81 6.96 -10.53
CA ILE A 108 -11.39 5.84 -9.67
C ILE A 108 -11.45 6.30 -8.21
N ASN A 109 -12.03 5.50 -7.32
CA ASN A 109 -11.99 5.73 -5.88
C ASN A 109 -10.59 5.42 -5.34
N PHE A 110 -10.20 6.13 -4.26
CA PHE A 110 -8.96 5.88 -3.55
C PHE A 110 -9.29 5.68 -2.08
N VAL A 111 -8.98 4.50 -1.54
CA VAL A 111 -9.21 4.12 -0.13
C VAL A 111 -7.86 4.00 0.54
N SER A 112 -7.60 4.79 1.57
CA SER A 112 -6.36 4.74 2.35
C SER A 112 -6.65 4.25 3.77
N ILE A 113 -5.88 3.29 4.26
CA ILE A 113 -6.13 2.64 5.54
C ILE A 113 -5.03 2.89 6.56
N ASN A 114 -5.39 2.91 7.85
CA ASN A 114 -4.49 2.68 8.96
C ASN A 114 -4.46 1.19 9.30
N TYR A 115 -3.37 0.77 9.92
CA TYR A 115 -3.15 -0.58 10.42
C TYR A 115 -2.42 -0.53 11.75
N ARG A 116 -2.42 -1.62 12.52
CA ARG A 116 -1.72 -1.73 13.80
C ARG A 116 -0.21 -1.60 13.60
N LEU A 117 0.39 -0.71 14.36
CA LEU A 117 1.84 -0.44 14.35
C LEU A 117 2.56 -1.24 15.45
N ALA A 118 3.87 -1.26 15.41
CA ALA A 118 4.70 -1.99 16.38
C ALA A 118 4.44 -1.56 17.85
N GLY A 119 4.07 -0.28 18.08
CA GLY A 119 3.73 0.23 19.40
C GLY A 119 2.36 -0.17 19.94
N ASP A 120 1.53 -0.80 19.12
CA ASP A 120 0.18 -1.21 19.50
C ASP A 120 0.14 -2.61 20.15
N ASP A 121 1.25 -3.35 20.12
CA ASP A 121 1.35 -4.73 20.66
C ASP A 121 0.21 -5.62 20.14
N ALA A 122 0.14 -5.76 18.82
CA ALA A 122 -0.95 -6.45 18.14
C ALA A 122 -1.09 -7.90 18.59
N VAL A 123 -2.32 -8.32 18.86
CA VAL A 123 -2.71 -9.72 19.06
C VAL A 123 -3.31 -10.22 17.75
N LEU A 124 -2.63 -11.15 17.11
CA LEU A 124 -3.01 -11.70 15.81
C LEU A 124 -4.08 -12.79 15.96
N LYS A 125 -4.91 -12.94 14.92
CA LYS A 125 -5.75 -14.14 14.80
C LYS A 125 -4.88 -15.38 14.56
N PRO A 126 -5.37 -16.59 14.90
CA PRO A 126 -4.56 -17.82 14.83
C PRO A 126 -3.94 -18.08 13.45
N GLU A 127 -4.67 -17.81 12.36
CA GLU A 127 -4.19 -18.00 10.98
C GLU A 127 -3.05 -17.04 10.63
N PHE A 128 -3.07 -15.82 11.14
CA PHE A 128 -1.99 -14.84 10.96
C PHE A 128 -0.83 -15.08 11.93
N GLN A 129 -1.10 -15.63 13.12
CA GLN A 129 -0.03 -16.02 14.04
C GLN A 129 0.89 -17.09 13.44
N VAL A 130 0.33 -18.03 12.66
CA VAL A 130 1.15 -19.02 11.92
C VAL A 130 2.12 -18.31 10.97
N ILE A 131 1.66 -17.29 10.23
CA ILE A 131 2.53 -16.52 9.33
C ILE A 131 3.66 -15.82 10.10
N ALA A 132 3.32 -15.22 11.24
CA ALA A 132 4.31 -14.55 12.09
C ALA A 132 5.36 -15.53 12.62
N ASP A 133 4.94 -16.68 13.13
CA ASP A 133 5.83 -17.70 13.69
C ASP A 133 6.77 -18.28 12.62
N GLU A 134 6.26 -18.57 11.42
CA GLU A 134 7.06 -19.01 10.27
C GLU A 134 8.05 -17.95 9.81
N THR A 135 7.62 -16.68 9.79
CA THR A 135 8.49 -15.55 9.41
C THR A 135 9.62 -15.37 10.43
N VAL A 136 9.33 -15.45 11.74
CA VAL A 136 10.35 -15.41 12.80
C VAL A 136 11.34 -16.59 12.65
N ALA A 137 10.85 -17.78 12.35
CA ALA A 137 11.69 -18.94 12.14
C ALA A 137 12.60 -18.80 10.91
N ALA A 138 12.08 -18.22 9.81
CA ALA A 138 12.83 -17.99 8.58
C ALA A 138 13.87 -16.87 8.73
N PHE A 139 13.59 -15.85 9.54
CA PHE A 139 14.43 -14.65 9.74
C PHE A 139 14.81 -14.45 11.22
N PRO A 140 15.62 -15.32 11.82
CA PRO A 140 15.90 -15.33 13.27
C PRO A 140 16.66 -14.09 13.77
N ASN A 141 17.20 -13.27 12.87
CA ASN A 141 17.89 -12.01 13.18
C ASN A 141 17.00 -10.78 13.01
N ALA A 142 15.78 -10.94 12.50
CA ALA A 142 14.83 -9.82 12.37
C ALA A 142 14.17 -9.56 13.74
N ASP A 143 13.76 -8.29 13.94
CA ASP A 143 13.05 -7.90 15.15
C ASP A 143 11.64 -8.55 15.17
N PRO A 144 11.33 -9.43 16.12
CA PRO A 144 10.04 -10.11 16.17
C PRO A 144 8.88 -9.15 16.41
N VAL A 145 9.10 -7.98 17.01
CA VAL A 145 8.08 -6.93 17.18
C VAL A 145 7.69 -6.35 15.81
N ILE A 146 8.67 -6.16 14.94
CA ILE A 146 8.41 -5.67 13.57
C ILE A 146 7.75 -6.73 12.72
N ILE A 147 8.15 -8.00 12.84
CA ILE A 147 7.47 -9.11 12.15
C ILE A 147 6.01 -9.17 12.58
N ASN A 148 5.73 -9.11 13.88
CA ASN A 148 4.36 -9.11 14.39
C ASN A 148 3.53 -7.94 13.84
N ALA A 149 4.10 -6.74 13.81
CA ALA A 149 3.44 -5.55 13.25
C ALA A 149 3.22 -5.66 11.73
N ALA A 150 4.16 -6.23 11.00
CA ALA A 150 4.02 -6.47 9.56
C ALA A 150 2.86 -7.45 9.27
N VAL A 151 2.77 -8.53 10.04
CA VAL A 151 1.66 -9.49 9.91
C VAL A 151 0.34 -8.89 10.39
N ALA A 152 0.36 -8.03 11.41
CA ALA A 152 -0.82 -7.28 11.83
C ALA A 152 -1.32 -6.32 10.72
N ALA A 153 -0.41 -5.66 9.99
CA ALA A 153 -0.77 -4.84 8.85
C ALA A 153 -1.41 -5.66 7.72
N ILE A 154 -0.94 -6.90 7.48
CA ILE A 154 -1.56 -7.84 6.54
C ILE A 154 -2.97 -8.20 7.01
N GLU A 155 -3.16 -8.60 8.28
CA GLU A 155 -4.46 -8.94 8.86
C GLU A 155 -5.45 -7.77 8.78
N ASP A 156 -4.99 -6.56 9.12
CA ASP A 156 -5.81 -5.35 9.10
C ASP A 156 -6.20 -4.96 7.67
N THR A 157 -5.30 -5.16 6.69
CA THR A 157 -5.58 -4.95 5.28
C THR A 157 -6.64 -5.93 4.76
N VAL A 158 -6.57 -7.21 5.12
CA VAL A 158 -7.62 -8.20 4.82
C VAL A 158 -8.95 -7.79 5.46
N SER A 159 -8.92 -7.29 6.69
CA SER A 159 -10.12 -6.81 7.38
C SER A 159 -10.73 -5.60 6.65
N ALA A 160 -9.90 -4.66 6.16
CA ALA A 160 -10.35 -3.51 5.37
C ALA A 160 -10.97 -3.96 4.03
N LEU A 161 -10.35 -4.89 3.32
CA LEU A 161 -10.87 -5.44 2.06
C LEU A 161 -12.24 -6.10 2.24
N ASN A 162 -12.41 -6.91 3.29
CA ASN A 162 -13.69 -7.57 3.60
C ASN A 162 -14.76 -6.54 4.01
N TRP A 163 -14.36 -5.48 4.73
CA TRP A 163 -15.26 -4.38 5.04
C TRP A 163 -15.67 -3.61 3.76
N MET A 164 -14.73 -3.32 2.88
CA MET A 164 -14.99 -2.69 1.58
C MET A 164 -15.95 -3.50 0.74
N GLN A 165 -15.77 -4.82 0.66
CA GLN A 165 -16.68 -5.74 -0.03
C GLN A 165 -18.10 -5.68 0.56
N THR A 166 -18.22 -5.70 1.89
CA THR A 166 -19.51 -5.68 2.58
C THR A 166 -20.25 -4.36 2.38
N ASN A 167 -19.51 -3.26 2.26
CA ASN A 167 -20.06 -1.90 2.18
C ASN A 167 -19.93 -1.29 0.77
N ALA A 168 -19.64 -2.11 -0.25
CA ALA A 168 -19.34 -1.68 -1.60
C ALA A 168 -20.39 -0.73 -2.19
N ASP A 169 -21.66 -1.10 -2.13
CA ASP A 169 -22.75 -0.28 -2.67
C ASP A 169 -22.95 1.04 -1.92
N GLN A 170 -22.76 1.02 -0.60
CA GLN A 170 -22.90 2.23 0.22
C GLN A 170 -21.85 3.29 -0.14
N TYR A 171 -20.63 2.85 -0.47
CA TYR A 171 -19.50 3.73 -0.75
C TYR A 171 -19.09 3.73 -2.23
N CYS A 172 -19.94 3.23 -3.12
CA CYS A 172 -19.68 3.21 -4.57
C CYS A 172 -18.38 2.49 -4.96
N LEU A 173 -17.96 1.46 -4.25
CA LEU A 173 -16.74 0.71 -4.51
C LEU A 173 -17.03 -0.47 -5.46
N ASP A 174 -16.26 -0.63 -6.52
CA ASP A 174 -16.30 -1.82 -7.34
C ASP A 174 -15.17 -2.77 -6.94
N MET A 175 -15.52 -3.82 -6.24
CA MET A 175 -14.57 -4.80 -5.73
C MET A 175 -14.18 -5.86 -6.77
N ASN A 176 -14.74 -5.81 -7.99
CA ASN A 176 -14.32 -6.60 -9.14
C ASN A 176 -13.38 -5.82 -10.08
N ARG A 177 -13.05 -4.58 -9.73
CA ARG A 177 -12.11 -3.70 -10.42
C ARG A 177 -11.24 -3.01 -9.37
N LEU A 178 -10.27 -3.77 -8.83
CA LEU A 178 -9.54 -3.43 -7.63
C LEU A 178 -8.03 -3.38 -7.87
N ALA A 179 -7.40 -2.29 -7.48
CA ALA A 179 -5.95 -2.17 -7.47
C ALA A 179 -5.45 -2.08 -6.02
N TYR A 180 -4.34 -2.77 -5.73
CA TYR A 180 -3.60 -2.55 -4.49
C TYR A 180 -2.41 -1.63 -4.77
N TRP A 181 -2.18 -0.68 -3.89
CA TRP A 181 -1.05 0.23 -3.99
C TRP A 181 -0.42 0.42 -2.61
N GLY A 182 0.87 0.17 -2.50
CA GLY A 182 1.62 0.38 -1.26
C GLY A 182 2.87 1.21 -1.46
N SER A 183 3.43 1.70 -0.34
CA SER A 183 4.75 2.30 -0.30
C SER A 183 5.56 1.76 0.89
N SER A 184 6.81 1.29 0.68
CA SER A 184 7.66 0.75 1.75
C SER A 184 6.97 -0.38 2.52
N ALA A 185 6.79 -0.26 3.84
CA ALA A 185 6.02 -1.20 4.65
C ALA A 185 4.62 -1.48 4.09
N GLY A 186 3.96 -0.48 3.50
CA GLY A 186 2.67 -0.67 2.83
C GLY A 186 2.77 -1.50 1.55
N SER A 187 3.86 -1.36 0.78
CA SER A 187 4.12 -2.23 -0.38
C SER A 187 4.37 -3.66 0.04
N TYR A 188 5.19 -3.86 1.08
CA TYR A 188 5.36 -5.17 1.71
C TYR A 188 3.99 -5.78 2.06
N THR A 189 3.12 -4.99 2.69
CA THR A 189 1.79 -5.45 3.08
C THR A 189 0.95 -5.86 1.86
N VAL A 190 0.81 -4.99 0.85
CA VAL A 190 -0.06 -5.29 -0.31
C VAL A 190 0.47 -6.42 -1.18
N LEU A 191 1.81 -6.57 -1.32
CA LEU A 191 2.41 -7.68 -2.04
C LEU A 191 2.10 -9.02 -1.33
N ASN A 192 2.29 -9.09 -0.01
CA ASN A 192 2.00 -10.31 0.74
C ASN A 192 0.49 -10.60 0.82
N VAL A 193 -0.37 -9.58 0.90
CA VAL A 193 -1.83 -9.78 0.79
C VAL A 193 -2.20 -10.31 -0.59
N ALA A 194 -1.57 -9.83 -1.66
CA ALA A 194 -1.88 -10.26 -3.02
C ALA A 194 -1.42 -11.69 -3.30
N TYR A 195 -0.17 -12.04 -2.93
CA TYR A 195 0.50 -13.23 -3.46
C TYR A 195 0.75 -14.33 -2.43
N THR A 196 0.84 -14.00 -1.12
CA THR A 196 1.22 -15.00 -0.10
C THR A 196 0.04 -15.72 0.55
N LEU A 197 -1.11 -15.05 0.69
CA LEU A 197 -2.20 -15.52 1.58
C LEU A 197 -2.93 -16.77 1.08
N ASP A 198 -2.85 -17.08 -0.22
CA ASP A 198 -3.45 -18.29 -0.79
C ASP A 198 -2.85 -19.56 -0.20
N GLN A 199 -1.56 -19.53 0.15
CA GLN A 199 -0.86 -20.65 0.79
C GLN A 199 -1.36 -20.93 2.21
N TYR A 200 -2.01 -19.96 2.84
CA TYR A 200 -2.62 -20.07 4.17
C TYR A 200 -4.14 -20.24 4.12
N ASN A 201 -4.73 -20.35 2.91
CA ASN A 201 -6.18 -20.39 2.70
C ASN A 201 -6.93 -19.22 3.36
N ILE A 202 -6.33 -18.03 3.34
CA ILE A 202 -6.93 -16.79 3.83
C ILE A 202 -7.62 -16.09 2.66
N ASP A 203 -8.97 -16.14 2.67
CA ASP A 203 -9.79 -15.54 1.62
C ASP A 203 -9.87 -14.02 1.76
N ARG A 204 -9.83 -13.31 0.61
CA ARG A 204 -9.94 -11.85 0.49
C ARG A 204 -10.31 -11.46 -0.94
N PRO A 205 -10.92 -10.28 -1.17
CA PRO A 205 -11.00 -9.72 -2.52
C PRO A 205 -9.60 -9.58 -3.13
N GLY A 206 -9.35 -10.21 -4.26
CA GLY A 206 -8.05 -10.15 -4.96
C GLY A 206 -7.91 -8.88 -5.81
N PRO A 207 -6.69 -8.40 -6.08
CA PRO A 207 -6.46 -7.27 -6.97
C PRO A 207 -6.40 -7.70 -8.43
N ASP A 208 -6.78 -6.79 -9.35
CA ASP A 208 -6.48 -6.91 -10.78
C ASP A 208 -5.07 -6.41 -11.13
N VAL A 209 -4.47 -5.60 -10.23
CA VAL A 209 -3.12 -5.04 -10.37
C VAL A 209 -2.56 -4.63 -9.03
N VAL A 210 -1.23 -4.78 -8.85
CA VAL A 210 -0.51 -4.36 -7.65
C VAL A 210 0.52 -3.29 -7.99
N ILE A 211 0.57 -2.22 -7.20
CA ILE A 211 1.58 -1.16 -7.30
C ILE A 211 2.51 -1.24 -6.09
N ASN A 212 3.74 -1.56 -6.37
CA ASN A 212 4.83 -1.68 -5.41
C ASN A 212 5.76 -0.47 -5.51
N TYR A 213 5.72 0.41 -4.52
CA TYR A 213 6.71 1.47 -4.39
C TYR A 213 7.72 1.11 -3.30
N TRP A 214 8.94 0.74 -3.72
CA TRP A 214 10.10 0.39 -2.87
C TRP A 214 9.77 -0.54 -1.70
N GLY A 215 8.98 -1.57 -1.95
CA GLY A 215 8.68 -2.65 -1.01
C GLY A 215 9.30 -3.98 -1.43
N ASP A 216 8.97 -5.02 -0.68
CA ASP A 216 9.50 -6.37 -0.83
C ASP A 216 8.40 -7.41 -0.69
N LEU A 217 8.47 -8.48 -1.46
CA LEU A 217 7.72 -9.73 -1.25
C LEU A 217 8.63 -10.71 -0.52
N VAL A 218 8.28 -11.06 0.72
CA VAL A 218 9.15 -11.85 1.62
C VAL A 218 9.60 -13.17 1.02
N ARG A 219 8.74 -13.79 0.26
CA ARG A 219 9.01 -15.03 -0.46
C ARG A 219 8.59 -14.82 -1.91
N GLU A 220 9.56 -14.55 -2.76
CA GLU A 220 9.31 -14.29 -4.18
C GLU A 220 8.61 -15.48 -4.84
N ALA A 221 8.86 -16.70 -4.36
CA ALA A 221 8.22 -17.92 -4.84
C ALA A 221 6.70 -17.99 -4.58
N ASP A 222 6.16 -17.11 -3.74
CA ASP A 222 4.71 -16.97 -3.54
C ASP A 222 4.03 -16.27 -4.73
N LEU A 223 4.79 -15.58 -5.59
CA LEU A 223 4.29 -15.09 -6.88
C LEU A 223 4.19 -16.27 -7.85
N GLU A 224 2.99 -16.59 -8.30
CA GLU A 224 2.67 -17.74 -9.11
C GLU A 224 2.08 -17.35 -10.47
N PHE A 225 2.01 -18.32 -11.37
CA PHE A 225 1.38 -18.16 -12.69
C PHE A 225 -0.11 -17.76 -12.54
N MET A 226 -0.55 -16.76 -13.29
CA MET A 226 -1.89 -16.14 -13.27
C MET A 226 -2.14 -15.16 -12.11
N ASP A 227 -1.17 -14.90 -11.28
CA ASP A 227 -1.28 -13.79 -10.32
C ASP A 227 -1.46 -12.45 -11.01
N ALA A 228 -1.96 -11.48 -10.26
CA ALA A 228 -2.17 -10.12 -10.75
C ALA A 228 -0.85 -9.50 -11.22
N PRO A 229 -0.83 -8.81 -12.38
CA PRO A 229 0.32 -8.06 -12.83
C PRO A 229 0.68 -6.93 -11.85
N PHE A 230 1.94 -6.47 -11.90
CA PHE A 230 2.38 -5.41 -11.01
C PHE A 230 3.22 -4.34 -11.69
N LEU A 231 3.29 -3.17 -11.03
CA LEU A 231 4.28 -2.14 -11.32
C LEU A 231 5.17 -1.96 -10.09
N THR A 232 6.47 -2.04 -10.29
CA THR A 232 7.46 -1.75 -9.26
C THR A 232 8.20 -0.45 -9.58
N LEU A 233 8.36 0.42 -8.56
CA LEU A 233 9.19 1.61 -8.57
C LEU A 233 10.22 1.51 -7.45
N HIS A 234 11.52 1.62 -7.77
CA HIS A 234 12.57 1.48 -6.76
C HIS A 234 13.79 2.36 -7.08
N GLY A 235 14.40 2.93 -6.04
CA GLY A 235 15.69 3.61 -6.16
C GLY A 235 16.85 2.60 -6.09
N ASP A 236 17.84 2.69 -6.97
CA ASP A 236 18.95 1.75 -7.01
C ASP A 236 20.00 1.96 -5.91
N ALA A 237 19.94 3.09 -5.21
CA ALA A 237 20.74 3.39 -4.01
C ALA A 237 19.93 3.27 -2.70
N ASP A 238 18.79 2.55 -2.71
CA ASP A 238 17.96 2.33 -1.53
C ASP A 238 18.71 1.49 -0.48
N SER A 239 18.94 2.10 0.68
CA SER A 239 19.64 1.50 1.82
C SER A 239 18.71 0.95 2.90
N VAL A 240 17.38 1.07 2.73
CA VAL A 240 16.35 0.62 3.69
C VAL A 240 15.71 -0.67 3.21
N VAL A 241 15.16 -0.67 2.00
CA VAL A 241 14.74 -1.88 1.30
C VAL A 241 15.68 -2.08 0.12
N ALA A 242 16.46 -3.14 0.14
CA ALA A 242 17.48 -3.35 -0.87
C ALA A 242 16.86 -3.39 -2.29
N TYR A 243 17.43 -2.66 -3.23
CA TYR A 243 17.02 -2.68 -4.64
C TYR A 243 16.98 -4.11 -5.22
N GLN A 244 17.78 -5.03 -4.65
CA GLN A 244 17.79 -6.44 -5.03
C GLN A 244 16.41 -7.10 -4.84
N ALA A 245 15.61 -6.70 -3.85
CA ALA A 245 14.25 -7.22 -3.66
C ALA A 245 13.36 -6.96 -4.89
N ALA A 246 13.46 -5.78 -5.49
CA ALA A 246 12.72 -5.47 -6.71
C ALA A 246 13.22 -6.29 -7.92
N LEU A 247 14.54 -6.55 -8.01
CA LEU A 247 15.12 -7.41 -9.05
C LEU A 247 14.71 -8.88 -8.88
N ASP A 248 14.65 -9.38 -7.65
CA ASP A 248 14.26 -10.76 -7.34
C ASP A 248 12.77 -10.98 -7.64
N LEU A 249 11.91 -10.01 -7.29
CA LEU A 249 10.49 -10.03 -7.66
C LEU A 249 10.30 -10.03 -9.19
N ALA A 250 11.04 -9.21 -9.93
CA ALA A 250 11.00 -9.18 -11.40
C ALA A 250 11.49 -10.51 -12.00
N ALA A 251 12.57 -11.08 -11.47
CA ALA A 251 13.09 -12.37 -11.91
C ALA A 251 12.10 -13.51 -11.67
N GLN A 252 11.40 -13.52 -10.55
CA GLN A 252 10.33 -14.49 -10.28
C GLN A 252 9.16 -14.30 -11.26
N ALA A 253 8.75 -13.06 -11.53
CA ALA A 253 7.69 -12.77 -12.49
C ALA A 253 8.02 -13.31 -13.90
N ASP A 254 9.29 -13.18 -14.34
CA ASP A 254 9.75 -13.76 -15.61
C ASP A 254 9.64 -15.29 -15.61
N ILE A 255 9.97 -15.95 -14.49
CA ILE A 255 9.88 -17.41 -14.35
C ILE A 255 8.45 -17.89 -14.46
N VAL A 256 7.50 -17.20 -13.81
CA VAL A 256 6.09 -17.61 -13.74
C VAL A 256 5.21 -16.94 -14.80
N ASN A 257 5.77 -16.09 -15.65
CA ASN A 257 5.10 -15.35 -16.72
C ASN A 257 3.99 -14.42 -16.20
N VAL A 258 4.22 -13.74 -15.07
CA VAL A 258 3.38 -12.64 -14.59
C VAL A 258 3.88 -11.34 -15.23
N PRO A 259 3.02 -10.58 -15.95
CA PRO A 259 3.43 -9.33 -16.58
C PRO A 259 3.72 -8.24 -15.54
N TYR A 260 4.74 -7.41 -15.80
CA TYR A 260 5.08 -6.30 -14.90
C TYR A 260 5.67 -5.09 -15.62
N SER A 261 5.64 -3.93 -14.95
CA SER A 261 6.46 -2.76 -15.26
C SER A 261 7.48 -2.53 -14.15
N PHE A 262 8.70 -2.15 -14.54
CA PHE A 262 9.78 -1.90 -13.59
C PHE A 262 10.44 -0.55 -13.84
N TYR A 263 10.31 0.37 -12.89
CA TYR A 263 10.91 1.70 -12.93
C TYR A 263 12.04 1.81 -11.91
N THR A 264 13.25 1.97 -12.40
CA THR A 264 14.43 2.23 -11.58
C THR A 264 14.72 3.73 -11.57
N VAL A 265 14.89 4.31 -10.38
CA VAL A 265 15.36 5.68 -10.21
C VAL A 265 16.83 5.63 -9.80
N GLN A 266 17.72 6.05 -10.70
CA GLN A 266 19.17 5.98 -10.50
C GLN A 266 19.61 6.91 -9.37
N GLU A 267 20.55 6.44 -8.56
CA GLU A 267 21.14 7.16 -7.43
C GLU A 267 20.12 7.60 -6.36
N ALA A 268 18.84 7.20 -6.49
CA ALA A 268 17.81 7.51 -5.51
C ALA A 268 17.84 6.52 -4.35
N GLY A 269 17.67 7.08 -3.13
CA GLY A 269 17.49 6.31 -1.91
C GLY A 269 16.02 5.94 -1.69
N HIS A 270 15.69 5.62 -0.43
CA HIS A 270 14.36 5.16 -0.02
C HIS A 270 13.32 6.28 0.05
N ALA A 271 12.09 5.97 -0.35
CA ALA A 271 10.87 6.72 -0.11
C ALA A 271 10.74 8.09 -0.81
N TRP A 272 9.68 8.80 -0.44
CA TRP A 272 9.22 10.07 -1.03
C TRP A 272 10.23 11.21 -0.94
N SER A 273 11.17 11.15 -0.02
CA SER A 273 12.25 12.14 0.12
C SER A 273 13.29 12.06 -0.99
N SER A 274 13.41 10.90 -1.62
CA SER A 274 14.37 10.64 -2.69
C SER A 274 13.70 10.56 -4.07
N ILE A 275 12.42 10.21 -4.13
CA ILE A 275 11.67 10.01 -5.37
C ILE A 275 10.39 10.85 -5.37
N ASN A 276 10.39 11.94 -6.14
CA ASN A 276 9.21 12.76 -6.32
C ASN A 276 8.41 12.31 -7.55
N ILE A 277 7.36 11.52 -7.32
CA ILE A 277 6.53 10.93 -8.38
C ILE A 277 5.74 11.95 -9.21
N PHE A 278 5.56 13.18 -8.71
CA PHE A 278 4.81 14.24 -9.43
C PHE A 278 5.68 14.95 -10.47
N THR A 279 6.98 15.01 -10.24
CA THR A 279 7.92 15.79 -11.09
C THR A 279 8.90 14.94 -11.86
N LEU A 280 9.28 13.78 -11.32
CA LEU A 280 10.15 12.84 -12.03
C LEU A 280 9.38 12.20 -13.19
N GLN A 281 9.99 12.19 -14.38
CA GLN A 281 9.33 11.81 -15.62
C GLN A 281 10.00 10.63 -16.32
N ILE A 282 9.17 9.78 -16.91
CA ILE A 282 9.56 8.74 -17.86
C ILE A 282 8.97 9.11 -19.22
N ASN A 283 9.82 9.42 -20.20
CA ASN A 283 9.42 9.82 -21.54
C ASN A 283 8.42 11.01 -21.54
N GLY A 284 8.66 12.01 -20.68
CA GLY A 284 7.83 13.22 -20.61
C GLY A 284 6.51 13.05 -19.83
N VAL A 285 6.26 11.91 -19.21
CA VAL A 285 5.09 11.62 -18.38
C VAL A 285 5.54 11.42 -16.92
N SER A 286 4.87 12.05 -15.96
CA SER A 286 5.22 11.89 -14.55
C SER A 286 5.10 10.42 -14.11
N ILE A 287 5.89 10.01 -13.11
CA ILE A 287 5.79 8.65 -12.54
C ILE A 287 4.38 8.40 -12.00
N LEU A 288 3.77 9.41 -11.36
CA LEU A 288 2.39 9.30 -10.92
C LEU A 288 1.42 9.03 -12.06
N ASP A 289 1.51 9.79 -13.16
CA ASP A 289 0.63 9.58 -14.32
C ASP A 289 0.90 8.23 -15.01
N LYS A 290 2.16 7.78 -15.06
CA LYS A 290 2.51 6.42 -15.53
C LYS A 290 1.83 5.35 -14.68
N THR A 291 1.91 5.49 -13.35
CA THR A 291 1.26 4.57 -12.41
C THR A 291 -0.26 4.59 -12.56
N LEU A 292 -0.87 5.78 -12.64
CA LEU A 292 -2.30 5.90 -12.82
C LEU A 292 -2.78 5.37 -14.18
N ASN A 293 -2.01 5.53 -15.25
CA ASN A 293 -2.32 4.94 -16.55
C ASN A 293 -2.21 3.41 -16.51
N PHE A 294 -1.24 2.88 -15.77
CA PHE A 294 -1.10 1.44 -15.57
C PHE A 294 -2.29 0.87 -14.79
N ILE A 295 -2.69 1.51 -13.68
CA ILE A 295 -3.88 1.14 -12.91
C ILE A 295 -5.13 1.20 -13.80
N GLU A 296 -5.36 2.33 -14.49
CA GLU A 296 -6.53 2.54 -15.36
C GLU A 296 -6.67 1.45 -16.42
N ALA A 297 -5.55 1.06 -17.05
CA ALA A 297 -5.56 0.02 -18.08
C ALA A 297 -6.02 -1.34 -17.56
N HIS A 298 -5.81 -1.65 -16.27
CA HIS A 298 -6.19 -2.92 -15.66
C HIS A 298 -7.61 -2.90 -15.06
N ILE A 299 -8.01 -1.80 -14.39
CA ILE A 299 -9.28 -1.78 -13.65
C ILE A 299 -10.40 -0.96 -14.31
N VAL A 300 -10.07 -0.13 -15.30
CA VAL A 300 -11.10 0.63 -16.07
C VAL A 300 -11.22 0.07 -17.47
N GLY A 301 -10.10 -0.18 -18.11
CA GLY A 301 -10.00 -0.72 -19.46
C GLY A 301 -8.95 -0.01 -20.30
N GLY A 302 -8.44 -0.70 -21.29
CA GLY A 302 -7.36 -0.24 -22.14
C GLY A 302 -6.37 -1.36 -22.44
N THR A 303 -5.25 -1.01 -23.07
CA THR A 303 -4.14 -1.94 -23.28
C THR A 303 -3.04 -1.60 -22.30
N PRO A 304 -2.75 -2.48 -21.33
CA PRO A 304 -1.62 -2.27 -20.41
C PRO A 304 -0.30 -2.18 -21.16
N VAL A 305 0.56 -1.28 -20.74
CA VAL A 305 1.93 -1.17 -21.24
C VAL A 305 2.86 -1.71 -20.16
N TYR A 306 3.62 -2.73 -20.51
CA TYR A 306 4.65 -3.30 -19.63
C TYR A 306 6.00 -2.83 -20.13
N GLU A 307 6.74 -2.12 -19.28
CA GLU A 307 8.04 -1.54 -19.64
C GLU A 307 9.02 -1.59 -18.46
N THR A 308 10.30 -1.82 -18.79
CA THR A 308 11.40 -1.71 -17.83
C THR A 308 12.22 -0.49 -18.20
N VAL A 309 12.25 0.52 -17.33
CA VAL A 309 12.89 1.82 -17.61
C VAL A 309 13.72 2.26 -16.40
N SER A 310 14.90 2.79 -16.69
CA SER A 310 15.77 3.44 -15.72
C SER A 310 15.83 4.94 -16.01
N VAL A 311 15.62 5.77 -15.01
CA VAL A 311 15.64 7.23 -15.13
C VAL A 311 16.61 7.85 -14.11
N PRO A 312 17.29 8.97 -14.43
CA PRO A 312 18.08 9.71 -13.45
C PRO A 312 17.19 10.16 -12.28
N GLY A 313 17.75 10.10 -11.05
CA GLY A 313 17.11 10.58 -9.82
C GLY A 313 17.15 12.10 -9.66
#